data_918ef7b4b727571fdf6f83aa0d7cf6e7
#
_entry.id   918ef7b4b727571fdf6f83aa0d7cf6e7
#
_cell.length_a   1.000
_cell.length_b   1.000
_cell.length_c   1.000
_cell.angle_alpha   90.00
_cell.angle_beta   90.00
_cell.angle_gamma   90.00
#
_symmetry.space_group_name_H-M   'P 1'
#
loop_
_entity.id
_entity.type
_entity.pdbx_description
1 polymer ?
#
loop_
_entity_poly.entity_id
_entity_poly.type
_entity_poly.pdbx_seq_one_letter_code
_entity_poly.pdbx_strand_id
1 'polypeptide(L)'
;MSRLILFTNDYPYRAGDVVFVEKEIEALAERFEDVVVFCHARDTTGGMVALPPGVRFGGNLFEPAPEDAPRKLIEAGPLALLLQATWRELWSGRLLRNARLFAMGAKVGMTQAHRSAVREAIAGDRDTVAYAFWAMGGGLALPWLRGVSARVVRVHRYDLYEERAIGGYLPFRPFLFARADRVLAISDDAAQYLDERYPQVGGKVRVSRLGAYGPDQAPRRQRDAVRTIVSCSAVSEVKRVDRIRDAVLALHALDPSRPVRWVHFGEGPLFPQLRESVLSLPPGIEVDLRGQVPNATVSAFYETGAADAFVNLSASEGVPVSIMEAIAFDIPVVATAVGGTPEIVGPELRTGELVDADAHPDVVATALAAVLDAPSGTYAPRERWEAEYDARRTGARAAELVSSLADGRGRRRGRA
;
A
#
# COMPACT_ATOMS: atom_id res chain seq x y z
N MET A 1 4.68 28.99 -9.57
CA MET A 1 3.99 28.53 -8.34
C MET A 1 3.21 27.28 -8.67
N SER A 2 3.54 26.13 -8.03
CA SER A 2 2.94 24.84 -8.34
C SER A 2 1.97 24.40 -7.24
N ARG A 3 0.84 23.82 -7.65
CA ARG A 3 -0.19 23.26 -6.76
C ARG A 3 -0.29 21.76 -6.95
N LEU A 4 -0.51 21.04 -5.86
CA LEU A 4 -0.86 19.63 -5.87
C LEU A 4 -2.33 19.46 -5.45
N ILE A 5 -3.10 18.71 -6.23
CA ILE A 5 -4.39 18.19 -5.81
C ILE A 5 -4.22 16.70 -5.58
N LEU A 6 -4.30 16.30 -4.32
CA LEU A 6 -4.13 14.92 -3.87
C LEU A 6 -5.50 14.28 -3.64
N PHE A 7 -5.77 13.18 -4.33
CA PHE A 7 -6.96 12.35 -4.12
C PHE A 7 -6.60 11.12 -3.32
N THR A 8 -7.27 10.94 -2.18
CA THR A 8 -7.10 9.82 -1.25
C THR A 8 -8.40 9.04 -1.10
N ASN A 9 -8.38 7.91 -0.39
CA ASN A 9 -9.60 7.23 0.02
C ASN A 9 -10.09 7.78 1.35
N ASP A 10 -9.34 7.59 2.43
CA ASP A 10 -9.78 7.97 3.78
C ASP A 10 -9.00 9.16 4.35
N TYR A 11 -7.71 9.32 4.04
CA TYR A 11 -6.91 10.44 4.53
C TYR A 11 -7.58 11.79 4.17
N PRO A 12 -7.78 12.73 5.09
CA PRO A 12 -7.12 12.85 6.39
C PRO A 12 -7.89 12.24 7.59
N TYR A 13 -8.95 11.48 7.38
CA TYR A 13 -9.63 10.79 8.47
C TYR A 13 -8.77 9.63 8.99
N ARG A 14 -8.92 9.33 10.31
CA ARG A 14 -8.15 8.28 11.00
C ARG A 14 -8.64 6.88 10.64
N ALA A 15 -8.59 6.54 9.36
CA ALA A 15 -9.03 5.28 8.81
C ALA A 15 -8.15 4.89 7.62
N GLY A 16 -8.22 3.64 7.20
CA GLY A 16 -7.73 3.09 5.94
C GLY A 16 -6.33 3.53 5.54
N ASP A 17 -6.24 4.47 4.62
CA ASP A 17 -4.98 4.86 3.96
C ASP A 17 -4.15 5.92 4.71
N VAL A 18 -4.58 6.39 5.86
CA VAL A 18 -3.86 7.39 6.66
C VAL A 18 -2.41 6.96 6.91
N VAL A 19 -2.20 5.70 7.29
CA VAL A 19 -0.87 5.14 7.60
C VAL A 19 0.09 5.10 6.41
N PHE A 20 -0.42 5.25 5.20
CA PHE A 20 0.39 5.32 3.97
C PHE A 20 0.62 6.76 3.55
N VAL A 21 -0.44 7.59 3.54
CA VAL A 21 -0.37 8.99 3.07
C VAL A 21 0.47 9.85 4.00
N GLU A 22 0.39 9.64 5.33
CA GLU A 22 1.22 10.35 6.32
C GLU A 22 2.73 10.24 6.06
N LYS A 23 3.18 9.13 5.48
CA LYS A 23 4.59 8.89 5.15
C LYS A 23 5.10 9.67 3.93
N GLU A 24 4.21 10.32 3.20
CA GLU A 24 4.54 11.02 1.95
C GLU A 24 4.09 12.48 1.94
N ILE A 25 3.05 12.83 2.70
CA ILE A 25 2.40 14.12 2.62
C ILE A 25 3.31 15.30 2.98
N GLU A 26 4.21 15.12 3.97
CA GLU A 26 5.18 16.15 4.36
C GLU A 26 6.16 16.44 3.22
N ALA A 27 6.72 15.41 2.60
CA ALA A 27 7.61 15.55 1.46
C ALA A 27 6.93 16.17 0.24
N LEU A 28 5.63 15.91 0.04
CA LEU A 28 4.83 16.58 -0.98
C LEU A 28 4.62 18.07 -0.64
N ALA A 29 4.35 18.39 0.62
CA ALA A 29 4.17 19.78 1.08
C ALA A 29 5.46 20.62 0.96
N GLU A 30 6.64 20.00 1.06
CA GLU A 30 7.92 20.66 0.83
C GLU A 30 8.17 21.00 -0.66
N ARG A 31 7.54 20.26 -1.58
CA ARG A 31 7.76 20.41 -3.03
C ARG A 31 6.69 21.26 -3.73
N PHE A 32 5.52 21.43 -3.11
CA PHE A 32 4.42 22.21 -3.67
C PHE A 32 4.04 23.34 -2.71
N GLU A 33 3.73 24.51 -3.25
CA GLU A 33 3.35 25.68 -2.45
C GLU A 33 1.95 25.56 -1.82
N ASP A 34 1.07 24.77 -2.42
CA ASP A 34 -0.30 24.56 -1.99
C ASP A 34 -0.71 23.11 -2.31
N VAL A 35 -0.96 22.33 -1.27
CA VAL A 35 -1.43 20.94 -1.39
C VAL A 35 -2.88 20.87 -0.91
N VAL A 36 -3.77 20.48 -1.81
CA VAL A 36 -5.21 20.34 -1.52
C VAL A 36 -5.60 18.88 -1.53
N VAL A 37 -6.06 18.37 -0.39
CA VAL A 37 -6.45 16.96 -0.23
C VAL A 37 -7.96 16.82 -0.38
N PHE A 38 -8.38 15.96 -1.30
CA PHE A 38 -9.75 15.49 -1.44
C PHE A 38 -9.81 14.00 -1.13
N CYS A 39 -10.70 13.60 -0.23
CA CYS A 39 -10.89 12.19 0.09
C CYS A 39 -12.23 11.64 -0.44
N HIS A 40 -12.41 10.32 -0.34
CA HIS A 40 -13.66 9.60 -0.65
C HIS A 40 -14.05 8.71 0.54
N ALA A 41 -13.91 9.26 1.73
CA ALA A 41 -14.08 8.55 2.99
C ALA A 41 -15.56 8.23 3.26
N ARG A 42 -15.82 6.96 3.58
CA ARG A 42 -17.14 6.49 4.03
C ARG A 42 -17.30 6.59 5.54
N ASP A 43 -16.22 6.36 6.25
CA ASP A 43 -16.16 6.46 7.71
C ASP A 43 -15.36 7.69 8.10
N THR A 44 -16.02 8.62 8.78
CA THR A 44 -15.44 9.87 9.27
C THR A 44 -15.45 9.95 10.80
N THR A 45 -15.87 8.88 11.49
CA THR A 45 -16.10 8.85 12.95
C THR A 45 -14.82 9.00 13.76
N GLY A 46 -13.67 8.56 13.22
CA GLY A 46 -12.36 8.68 13.87
C GLY A 46 -11.79 10.10 13.94
N GLY A 47 -12.46 11.08 13.34
CA GLY A 47 -11.94 12.44 13.18
C GLY A 47 -10.76 12.51 12.21
N MET A 48 -10.20 13.71 12.02
CA MET A 48 -9.07 13.93 11.13
C MET A 48 -7.74 13.97 11.90
N VAL A 49 -6.66 13.58 11.22
CA VAL A 49 -5.29 13.88 11.66
C VAL A 49 -4.97 15.36 11.42
N ALA A 50 -3.99 15.89 12.14
CA ALA A 50 -3.47 17.23 11.87
C ALA A 50 -2.79 17.23 10.49
N LEU A 51 -3.12 18.23 9.68
CA LEU A 51 -2.48 18.41 8.38
C LEU A 51 -1.17 19.18 8.54
N PRO A 52 -0.11 18.80 7.80
CA PRO A 52 1.14 19.57 7.79
C PRO A 52 0.94 20.99 7.25
N PRO A 53 1.86 21.92 7.58
CA PRO A 53 1.86 23.25 6.97
C PRO A 53 1.87 23.18 5.43
N GLY A 54 1.11 24.05 4.77
CA GLY A 54 0.96 24.04 3.31
C GLY A 54 -0.04 23.02 2.76
N VAL A 55 -0.60 22.16 3.61
CA VAL A 55 -1.64 21.20 3.25
C VAL A 55 -2.99 21.64 3.78
N ARG A 56 -4.00 21.65 2.92
CA ARG A 56 -5.38 21.96 3.32
C ARG A 56 -6.37 20.90 2.85
N PHE A 57 -7.41 20.71 3.62
CA PHE A 57 -8.51 19.82 3.26
C PHE A 57 -9.46 20.50 2.28
N GLY A 58 -9.65 19.92 1.11
CA GLY A 58 -10.55 20.39 0.06
C GLY A 58 -11.97 19.88 0.18
N GLY A 59 -12.16 18.74 0.89
CA GLY A 59 -13.48 18.15 1.13
C GLY A 59 -13.55 16.65 0.92
N ASN A 60 -14.63 16.05 1.41
CA ASN A 60 -14.94 14.64 1.21
C ASN A 60 -15.84 14.46 -0.02
N LEU A 61 -15.33 13.80 -1.04
CA LEU A 61 -16.03 13.57 -2.30
C LEU A 61 -17.11 12.46 -2.21
N PHE A 62 -17.14 11.70 -1.12
CA PHE A 62 -18.20 10.72 -0.85
C PHE A 62 -19.49 11.40 -0.39
N GLU A 63 -19.40 12.52 0.31
CA GLU A 63 -20.54 13.26 0.79
C GLU A 63 -21.36 13.87 -0.35
N PRO A 64 -22.70 13.85 -0.29
CA PRO A 64 -23.53 14.51 -1.29
C PRO A 64 -23.26 16.01 -1.35
N ALA A 65 -23.20 16.58 -2.54
CA ALA A 65 -23.12 18.02 -2.74
C ALA A 65 -24.33 18.48 -3.58
N PRO A 66 -25.38 18.98 -2.93
CA PRO A 66 -26.64 19.38 -3.61
C PRO A 66 -26.43 20.44 -4.70
N GLU A 67 -25.40 21.26 -4.54
CA GLU A 67 -25.05 22.35 -5.46
C GLU A 67 -24.50 21.85 -6.81
N ASP A 68 -24.00 20.62 -6.85
CA ASP A 68 -23.40 20.00 -8.04
C ASP A 68 -24.45 19.21 -8.85
N ALA A 69 -25.54 19.88 -9.24
CA ALA A 69 -26.64 19.25 -9.96
C ALA A 69 -26.16 18.51 -11.24
N PRO A 70 -26.82 17.37 -11.58
CA PRO A 70 -26.43 16.50 -12.72
C PRO A 70 -26.43 17.20 -14.09
N ARG A 71 -26.99 18.39 -14.22
CA ARG A 71 -27.00 19.17 -15.47
C ARG A 71 -25.62 19.47 -16.03
N LYS A 72 -24.59 19.61 -15.17
CA LYS A 72 -23.19 19.87 -15.60
C LYS A 72 -22.51 18.63 -16.20
N LEU A 73 -23.03 17.44 -15.99
CA LEU A 73 -22.52 16.19 -16.59
C LEU A 73 -22.87 16.05 -18.08
N ILE A 74 -23.83 16.85 -18.57
CA ILE A 74 -24.34 16.81 -19.97
C ILE A 74 -23.52 17.75 -20.88
N GLU A 75 -22.61 18.53 -20.35
CA GLU A 75 -21.72 19.37 -21.18
C GLU A 75 -20.92 18.52 -22.18
N ALA A 76 -20.69 19.05 -23.38
CA ALA A 76 -20.04 18.32 -24.48
C ALA A 76 -18.67 17.70 -24.12
N GLY A 77 -17.98 18.29 -23.18
CA GLY A 77 -16.66 17.82 -22.78
C GLY A 77 -16.62 16.55 -21.93
N PRO A 78 -17.42 16.45 -20.86
CA PRO A 78 -17.57 15.19 -20.11
C PRO A 78 -18.10 14.06 -20.98
N LEU A 79 -19.04 14.35 -21.88
CA LEU A 79 -19.60 13.37 -22.79
C LEU A 79 -18.55 12.80 -23.75
N ALA A 80 -17.69 13.64 -24.32
CA ALA A 80 -16.59 13.18 -25.18
C ALA A 80 -15.61 12.26 -24.44
N LEU A 81 -15.29 12.56 -23.18
CA LEU A 81 -14.45 11.71 -22.35
C LEU A 81 -15.14 10.38 -22.02
N LEU A 82 -16.45 10.40 -21.75
CA LEU A 82 -17.24 9.19 -21.53
C LEU A 82 -17.26 8.30 -22.76
N LEU A 83 -17.44 8.86 -23.95
CA LEU A 83 -17.36 8.13 -25.19
C LEU A 83 -15.99 7.50 -25.42
N GLN A 84 -14.91 8.21 -25.12
CA GLN A 84 -13.55 7.66 -25.17
C GLN A 84 -13.34 6.52 -24.18
N ALA A 85 -13.83 6.63 -22.95
CA ALA A 85 -13.75 5.58 -21.94
C ALA A 85 -14.54 4.36 -22.39
N THR A 86 -15.78 4.55 -22.85
CA THR A 86 -16.67 3.49 -23.38
C THR A 86 -16.03 2.77 -24.56
N TRP A 87 -15.46 3.51 -25.50
CA TRP A 87 -14.77 2.96 -26.66
C TRP A 87 -13.58 2.08 -26.26
N ARG A 88 -12.74 2.54 -25.34
CA ARG A 88 -11.59 1.74 -24.85
C ARG A 88 -12.02 0.47 -24.14
N GLU A 89 -13.07 0.53 -23.32
CA GLU A 89 -13.63 -0.64 -22.62
C GLU A 89 -14.29 -1.62 -23.60
N LEU A 90 -14.94 -1.12 -24.65
CA LEU A 90 -15.53 -1.95 -25.70
C LEU A 90 -14.46 -2.71 -26.48
N TRP A 91 -13.40 -2.01 -26.91
CA TRP A 91 -12.28 -2.63 -27.62
C TRP A 91 -11.47 -3.62 -26.76
N SER A 92 -11.42 -3.41 -25.46
CA SER A 92 -10.80 -4.37 -24.53
C SER A 92 -11.67 -5.62 -24.27
N GLY A 93 -12.90 -5.68 -24.81
CA GLY A 93 -13.86 -6.77 -24.60
C GLY A 93 -14.48 -6.80 -23.20
N ARG A 94 -14.25 -5.78 -22.37
CA ARG A 94 -14.62 -5.76 -20.95
C ARG A 94 -16.00 -5.19 -20.70
N LEU A 95 -16.45 -4.26 -21.54
CA LEU A 95 -17.68 -3.49 -21.33
C LEU A 95 -18.92 -4.35 -21.17
N LEU A 96 -19.12 -5.32 -22.07
CA LEU A 96 -20.35 -6.10 -22.11
C LEU A 96 -20.60 -6.91 -20.82
N ARG A 97 -19.53 -7.45 -20.23
CA ARG A 97 -19.62 -8.22 -18.98
C ARG A 97 -19.69 -7.35 -17.72
N ASN A 98 -19.22 -6.10 -17.80
CA ASN A 98 -19.00 -5.22 -16.65
C ASN A 98 -19.71 -3.87 -16.78
N ALA A 99 -20.71 -3.75 -17.66
CA ALA A 99 -21.37 -2.49 -17.99
C ALA A 99 -21.89 -1.74 -16.75
N ARG A 100 -22.43 -2.46 -15.76
CA ARG A 100 -22.91 -1.86 -14.50
C ARG A 100 -21.78 -1.26 -13.68
N LEU A 101 -20.68 -1.99 -13.49
CA LEU A 101 -19.50 -1.51 -12.72
C LEU A 101 -18.83 -0.36 -13.46
N PHE A 102 -18.72 -0.44 -14.78
CA PHE A 102 -18.23 0.67 -15.62
C PHE A 102 -19.08 1.92 -15.43
N ALA A 103 -20.40 1.82 -15.57
CA ALA A 103 -21.32 2.95 -15.42
C ALA A 103 -21.26 3.56 -14.02
N MET A 104 -21.21 2.73 -12.98
CA MET A 104 -21.03 3.21 -11.60
C MET A 104 -19.71 3.96 -11.42
N GLY A 105 -18.60 3.37 -11.85
CA GLY A 105 -17.28 4.02 -11.74
C GLY A 105 -17.20 5.31 -12.53
N ALA A 106 -17.72 5.34 -13.76
CA ALA A 106 -17.77 6.55 -14.59
C ALA A 106 -18.64 7.65 -13.96
N LYS A 107 -19.81 7.29 -13.43
CA LYS A 107 -20.68 8.23 -12.69
C LYS A 107 -19.93 8.83 -11.51
N VAL A 108 -19.31 8.01 -10.68
CA VAL A 108 -18.54 8.47 -9.50
C VAL A 108 -17.42 9.40 -9.93
N GLY A 109 -16.56 8.97 -10.86
CA GLY A 109 -15.41 9.77 -11.30
C GLY A 109 -15.81 11.09 -11.96
N MET A 110 -16.83 11.08 -12.83
CA MET A 110 -17.36 12.31 -13.45
C MET A 110 -17.96 13.25 -12.41
N THR A 111 -18.78 12.76 -11.48
CA THR A 111 -19.36 13.59 -10.43
C THR A 111 -18.29 14.25 -9.59
N GLN A 112 -17.30 13.50 -9.14
CA GLN A 112 -16.20 14.02 -8.31
C GLN A 112 -15.36 15.07 -9.06
N ALA A 113 -15.00 14.81 -10.31
CA ALA A 113 -14.20 15.75 -11.12
C ALA A 113 -14.94 17.07 -11.41
N HIS A 114 -16.26 17.09 -11.36
CA HIS A 114 -17.09 18.26 -11.64
C HIS A 114 -17.60 18.98 -10.40
N ARG A 115 -17.21 18.54 -9.20
CA ARG A 115 -17.51 19.27 -7.98
C ARG A 115 -16.94 20.69 -8.02
N SER A 116 -17.72 21.66 -7.52
CA SER A 116 -17.29 23.07 -7.42
C SER A 116 -15.97 23.20 -6.69
N ALA A 117 -15.82 22.57 -5.52
CA ALA A 117 -14.59 22.60 -4.73
C ALA A 117 -13.35 22.06 -5.51
N VAL A 118 -13.51 20.98 -6.29
CA VAL A 118 -12.42 20.44 -7.12
C VAL A 118 -12.07 21.40 -8.27
N ARG A 119 -13.09 21.95 -8.93
CA ARG A 119 -12.87 22.91 -10.03
C ARG A 119 -12.26 24.21 -9.54
N GLU A 120 -12.68 24.74 -8.43
CA GLU A 120 -12.10 25.92 -7.78
C GLU A 120 -10.66 25.69 -7.36
N ALA A 121 -10.36 24.50 -6.83
CA ALA A 121 -9.00 24.11 -6.50
C ALA A 121 -8.08 23.99 -7.74
N ILE A 122 -8.63 23.66 -8.92
CA ILE A 122 -7.89 23.62 -10.19
C ILE A 122 -7.78 25.01 -10.82
N ALA A 123 -8.76 25.88 -10.61
CA ALA A 123 -8.85 27.18 -11.28
C ALA A 123 -7.66 28.09 -10.93
N GLY A 124 -7.25 28.93 -11.90
CA GLY A 124 -6.15 29.89 -11.78
C GLY A 124 -4.97 29.58 -12.68
N ASP A 125 -3.97 30.47 -12.69
CA ASP A 125 -2.79 30.39 -13.55
C ASP A 125 -1.65 29.53 -12.99
N ARG A 126 -1.94 28.70 -11.98
CA ARG A 126 -0.92 27.83 -11.35
C ARG A 126 -0.77 26.53 -12.12
N ASP A 127 0.47 26.05 -12.24
CA ASP A 127 0.72 24.71 -12.70
C ASP A 127 0.21 23.71 -11.66
N THR A 128 -0.91 23.06 -11.98
CA THR A 128 -1.61 22.15 -11.06
C THR A 128 -1.36 20.70 -11.45
N VAL A 129 -0.71 19.95 -10.58
CA VAL A 129 -0.57 18.49 -10.68
C VAL A 129 -1.72 17.82 -9.92
N ALA A 130 -2.39 16.87 -10.57
CA ALA A 130 -3.37 16.01 -9.90
C ALA A 130 -2.74 14.64 -9.61
N TYR A 131 -2.75 14.23 -8.36
CA TYR A 131 -2.20 12.97 -7.91
C TYR A 131 -3.27 12.14 -7.21
N ALA A 132 -3.58 10.98 -7.77
CA ALA A 132 -4.43 9.99 -7.14
C ALA A 132 -3.56 8.98 -6.39
N PHE A 133 -3.60 8.99 -5.06
CA PHE A 133 -2.86 8.04 -4.24
C PHE A 133 -3.34 6.61 -4.44
N TRP A 134 -4.62 6.43 -4.80
CA TRP A 134 -5.24 5.16 -5.20
C TRP A 134 -5.90 5.32 -6.57
N ALA A 135 -5.83 4.28 -7.39
CA ALA A 135 -6.54 4.25 -8.67
C ALA A 135 -8.05 3.92 -8.51
N MET A 136 -8.60 4.09 -7.32
CA MET A 136 -10.02 3.87 -6.97
C MET A 136 -10.51 4.98 -6.02
N GLY A 137 -11.76 4.92 -5.58
CA GLY A 137 -12.33 5.93 -4.69
C GLY A 137 -12.21 7.34 -5.28
N GLY A 138 -11.48 8.23 -4.59
CA GLY A 138 -11.21 9.60 -5.05
C GLY A 138 -10.43 9.64 -6.36
N GLY A 139 -9.56 8.67 -6.63
CA GLY A 139 -8.77 8.58 -7.84
C GLY A 139 -9.56 8.32 -9.13
N LEU A 140 -10.81 7.88 -9.03
CA LEU A 140 -11.69 7.75 -10.19
C LEU A 140 -11.97 9.11 -10.87
N ALA A 141 -11.80 10.22 -10.17
CA ALA A 141 -11.93 11.56 -10.73
C ALA A 141 -10.82 11.89 -11.75
N LEU A 142 -9.62 11.33 -11.57
CA LEU A 142 -8.39 11.74 -12.26
C LEU A 142 -8.53 11.84 -13.79
N PRO A 143 -9.07 10.86 -14.53
CA PRO A 143 -9.14 10.92 -15.99
C PRO A 143 -10.15 11.95 -16.50
N TRP A 144 -11.06 12.43 -15.65
CA TRP A 144 -12.13 13.37 -16.01
C TRP A 144 -11.73 14.84 -15.74
N LEU A 145 -10.66 15.09 -14.98
CA LEU A 145 -10.20 16.42 -14.63
C LEU A 145 -9.81 17.23 -15.90
N ARG A 146 -10.07 18.53 -15.84
CA ARG A 146 -9.66 19.52 -16.85
C ARG A 146 -8.85 20.62 -16.19
N GLY A 147 -7.98 21.27 -16.95
CA GLY A 147 -7.17 22.38 -16.44
C GLY A 147 -5.98 21.98 -15.58
N VAL A 148 -5.71 20.67 -15.41
CA VAL A 148 -4.51 20.20 -14.72
C VAL A 148 -3.35 20.05 -15.71
N SER A 149 -2.14 20.40 -15.27
CA SER A 149 -0.92 20.33 -16.08
C SER A 149 -0.42 18.88 -16.20
N ALA A 150 -0.56 18.07 -15.14
CA ALA A 150 -0.19 16.67 -15.17
C ALA A 150 -1.11 15.81 -14.28
N ARG A 151 -1.16 14.52 -14.57
CA ARG A 151 -1.92 13.50 -13.84
C ARG A 151 -1.00 12.38 -13.44
N VAL A 152 -0.95 12.11 -12.15
CA VAL A 152 -0.22 10.98 -11.55
C VAL A 152 -1.21 10.05 -10.89
N VAL A 153 -1.04 8.76 -11.04
CA VAL A 153 -1.81 7.75 -10.31
C VAL A 153 -0.86 6.75 -9.70
N ARG A 154 -1.06 6.45 -8.42
CA ARG A 154 -0.39 5.31 -7.76
C ARG A 154 -1.33 4.13 -7.74
N VAL A 155 -0.76 2.96 -7.89
CA VAL A 155 -1.49 1.68 -7.84
C VAL A 155 -0.92 0.79 -6.75
N HIS A 156 -1.83 0.08 -6.08
CA HIS A 156 -1.57 -0.83 -5.00
C HIS A 156 -2.21 -2.20 -5.33
N ARG A 157 -2.25 -3.11 -4.35
CA ARG A 157 -2.77 -4.45 -4.56
C ARG A 157 -4.25 -4.49 -4.98
N TYR A 158 -5.12 -3.74 -4.28
CA TYR A 158 -6.57 -3.82 -4.48
C TYR A 158 -7.09 -3.05 -5.68
N ASP A 159 -6.34 -2.09 -6.15
CA ASP A 159 -6.72 -1.21 -7.25
C ASP A 159 -5.89 -1.46 -8.53
N LEU A 160 -5.02 -2.48 -8.52
CA LEU A 160 -4.20 -2.90 -9.64
C LEU A 160 -4.59 -4.29 -10.17
N TYR A 161 -4.55 -5.33 -9.31
CA TYR A 161 -4.73 -6.72 -9.74
C TYR A 161 -6.21 -7.03 -9.97
N GLU A 162 -6.61 -7.16 -11.25
CA GLU A 162 -8.02 -7.34 -11.64
C GLU A 162 -8.63 -8.61 -11.08
N GLU A 163 -7.86 -9.70 -11.00
CA GLU A 163 -8.29 -10.99 -10.47
C GLU A 163 -8.70 -10.93 -8.98
N ARG A 164 -8.35 -9.84 -8.29
CA ARG A 164 -8.72 -9.60 -6.89
C ARG A 164 -9.92 -8.67 -6.75
N ALA A 165 -10.33 -8.06 -7.84
CA ALA A 165 -11.49 -7.17 -7.86
C ALA A 165 -12.79 -7.98 -7.96
N ILE A 166 -13.88 -7.40 -7.48
CA ILE A 166 -15.23 -7.98 -7.61
C ILE A 166 -15.53 -8.21 -9.10
N GLY A 167 -15.82 -9.44 -9.46
CA GLY A 167 -16.08 -9.82 -10.85
C GLY A 167 -14.86 -9.74 -11.78
N GLY A 168 -13.62 -9.67 -11.21
CA GLY A 168 -12.42 -9.58 -12.03
C GLY A 168 -12.29 -8.27 -12.81
N TYR A 169 -12.89 -7.19 -12.32
CA TYR A 169 -12.96 -5.94 -13.07
C TYR A 169 -12.69 -4.69 -12.21
N LEU A 170 -11.80 -3.87 -12.70
CA LEU A 170 -11.53 -2.52 -12.18
C LEU A 170 -11.99 -1.48 -13.22
N PRO A 171 -12.90 -0.53 -12.87
CA PRO A 171 -13.54 0.36 -13.84
C PRO A 171 -12.53 1.19 -14.66
N PHE A 172 -12.72 1.21 -15.97
CA PHE A 172 -12.05 2.02 -17.00
C PHE A 172 -10.51 2.16 -16.86
N ARG A 173 -9.83 1.10 -16.41
CA ARG A 173 -8.35 1.10 -16.27
C ARG A 173 -7.62 1.50 -17.55
N PRO A 174 -7.95 0.99 -18.76
CA PRO A 174 -7.31 1.42 -20.00
C PRO A 174 -7.45 2.93 -20.26
N PHE A 175 -8.59 3.53 -19.89
CA PHE A 175 -8.82 4.95 -20.04
C PHE A 175 -8.06 5.78 -18.98
N LEU A 176 -8.12 5.36 -17.71
CA LEU A 176 -7.43 6.02 -16.61
C LEU A 176 -5.92 6.10 -16.88
N PHE A 177 -5.30 4.96 -17.19
CA PHE A 177 -3.86 4.89 -17.45
C PHE A 177 -3.46 5.63 -18.74
N ALA A 178 -4.30 5.61 -19.77
CA ALA A 178 -4.02 6.39 -20.98
C ALA A 178 -3.98 7.90 -20.71
N ARG A 179 -4.80 8.37 -19.76
CA ARG A 179 -4.88 9.79 -19.36
C ARG A 179 -3.82 10.18 -18.32
N ALA A 180 -3.24 9.23 -17.61
CA ALA A 180 -2.14 9.49 -16.69
C ALA A 180 -0.87 9.89 -17.47
N ASP A 181 -0.13 10.88 -16.96
CA ASP A 181 1.21 11.25 -17.42
C ASP A 181 2.27 10.37 -16.74
N ARG A 182 1.95 9.84 -15.54
CA ARG A 182 2.79 8.90 -14.78
C ARG A 182 1.94 7.92 -13.97
N VAL A 183 2.38 6.67 -13.92
CA VAL A 183 1.81 5.62 -13.08
C VAL A 183 2.88 5.18 -12.10
N LEU A 184 2.62 5.30 -10.80
CA LEU A 184 3.51 4.87 -9.73
C LEU A 184 3.11 3.47 -9.26
N ALA A 185 3.98 2.50 -9.49
CA ALA A 185 3.82 1.13 -9.02
C ALA A 185 4.56 0.97 -7.68
N ILE A 186 3.95 0.30 -6.70
CA ILE A 186 4.57 0.14 -5.36
C ILE A 186 5.68 -0.93 -5.32
N SER A 187 5.87 -1.70 -6.39
CA SER A 187 6.83 -2.79 -6.50
C SER A 187 7.22 -3.04 -7.97
N ASP A 188 8.29 -3.79 -8.19
CA ASP A 188 8.67 -4.26 -9.52
C ASP A 188 7.63 -5.27 -10.06
N ASP A 189 7.09 -6.16 -9.20
CA ASP A 189 5.97 -7.04 -9.53
C ASP A 189 4.75 -6.26 -10.06
N ALA A 190 4.37 -5.17 -9.37
CA ALA A 190 3.29 -4.30 -9.82
C ALA A 190 3.61 -3.59 -11.14
N ALA A 191 4.86 -3.21 -11.36
CA ALA A 191 5.30 -2.60 -12.62
C ALA A 191 5.26 -3.61 -13.76
N GLN A 192 5.72 -4.83 -13.54
CA GLN A 192 5.65 -5.92 -14.51
C GLN A 192 4.19 -6.25 -14.87
N TYR A 193 3.30 -6.37 -13.87
CA TYR A 193 1.88 -6.59 -14.12
C TYR A 193 1.27 -5.48 -15.00
N LEU A 194 1.65 -4.20 -14.77
CA LEU A 194 1.21 -3.09 -15.61
C LEU A 194 1.70 -3.23 -17.05
N ASP A 195 2.95 -3.59 -17.26
CA ASP A 195 3.53 -3.74 -18.60
C ASP A 195 2.89 -4.90 -19.36
N GLU A 196 2.64 -6.01 -18.70
CA GLU A 196 1.98 -7.19 -19.29
C GLU A 196 0.49 -6.95 -19.58
N ARG A 197 -0.22 -6.37 -18.63
CA ARG A 197 -1.68 -6.22 -18.68
C ARG A 197 -2.15 -4.99 -19.42
N TYR A 198 -1.33 -3.93 -19.40
CA TYR A 198 -1.62 -2.62 -19.98
C TYR A 198 -0.43 -2.09 -20.79
N PRO A 199 0.03 -2.76 -21.86
CA PRO A 199 1.26 -2.40 -22.58
C PRO A 199 1.24 -0.96 -23.14
N GLN A 200 0.05 -0.36 -23.30
CA GLN A 200 -0.11 1.06 -23.70
C GLN A 200 0.37 2.05 -22.63
N VAL A 201 0.68 1.59 -21.41
CA VAL A 201 1.19 2.44 -20.31
C VAL A 201 2.71 2.54 -20.35
N GLY A 202 3.37 1.72 -21.15
CA GLY A 202 4.83 1.63 -21.23
C GLY A 202 5.52 3.00 -21.29
N GLY A 203 6.64 3.13 -20.61
CA GLY A 203 7.39 4.38 -20.46
C GLY A 203 6.83 5.38 -19.43
N LYS A 204 5.57 5.23 -18.97
CA LYS A 204 4.97 6.06 -17.92
C LYS A 204 5.08 5.44 -16.53
N VAL A 205 5.32 4.14 -16.43
CA VAL A 205 5.45 3.42 -15.17
C VAL A 205 6.76 3.78 -14.48
N ARG A 206 6.68 4.04 -13.19
CA ARG A 206 7.84 4.20 -12.30
C ARG A 206 7.58 3.46 -11.02
N VAL A 207 8.56 2.69 -10.57
CA VAL A 207 8.50 2.09 -9.24
C VAL A 207 8.67 3.17 -8.19
N SER A 208 7.72 3.24 -7.27
CA SER A 208 7.69 4.16 -6.13
C SER A 208 7.26 3.38 -4.91
N ARG A 209 8.25 2.77 -4.25
CA ARG A 209 8.04 1.89 -3.11
C ARG A 209 7.37 2.62 -1.95
N LEU A 210 6.57 1.89 -1.19
CA LEU A 210 6.12 2.32 0.12
C LEU A 210 7.28 2.16 1.12
N GLY A 211 7.17 2.80 2.27
CA GLY A 211 8.17 2.68 3.32
C GLY A 211 7.54 2.44 4.69
N ALA A 212 8.39 2.12 5.65
CA ALA A 212 8.08 2.10 7.07
C ALA A 212 9.04 3.02 7.82
N TYR A 213 8.58 3.63 8.91
CA TYR A 213 9.48 4.29 9.84
C TYR A 213 10.24 3.25 10.65
N GLY A 214 11.48 3.54 10.96
CA GLY A 214 12.33 2.74 11.83
C GLY A 214 13.08 3.62 12.81
N PRO A 215 13.74 3.01 13.82
CA PRO A 215 14.56 3.71 14.78
C PRO A 215 15.83 4.25 14.13
N ASP A 216 16.46 5.24 14.72
CA ASP A 216 17.74 5.78 14.22
C ASP A 216 18.87 4.74 14.27
N GLN A 217 18.81 3.84 15.23
CA GLN A 217 19.74 2.70 15.37
C GLN A 217 18.97 1.41 15.61
N ALA A 218 19.44 0.29 15.03
CA ALA A 218 18.86 -1.02 15.31
C ALA A 218 19.00 -1.36 16.79
N PRO A 219 17.95 -1.93 17.41
CA PRO A 219 18.06 -2.41 18.79
C PRO A 219 19.08 -3.55 18.85
N ARG A 220 19.75 -3.64 19.99
CA ARG A 220 20.64 -4.78 20.25
C ARG A 220 19.79 -6.01 20.52
N ARG A 221 19.95 -7.04 19.69
CA ARG A 221 19.23 -8.31 19.91
C ARG A 221 19.60 -8.93 21.24
N GLN A 222 18.57 -9.32 21.99
CA GLN A 222 18.72 -10.14 23.18
C GLN A 222 18.64 -11.60 22.73
N ARG A 223 19.77 -12.30 22.78
CA ARG A 223 19.77 -13.75 22.52
C ARG A 223 19.46 -14.49 23.80
N ASP A 224 18.19 -14.77 24.00
CA ASP A 224 17.71 -15.56 25.14
C ASP A 224 17.71 -17.07 24.82
N ALA A 225 17.51 -17.89 25.85
CA ALA A 225 17.33 -19.34 25.66
C ALA A 225 16.02 -19.66 24.92
N VAL A 226 15.04 -18.73 24.93
CA VAL A 226 13.74 -18.86 24.28
C VAL A 226 13.81 -18.23 22.90
N ARG A 227 13.44 -18.97 21.86
CA ARG A 227 13.36 -18.47 20.47
C ARG A 227 12.07 -17.68 20.28
N THR A 228 12.14 -16.39 20.12
CA THR A 228 10.96 -15.52 19.96
C THR A 228 10.66 -15.21 18.50
N ILE A 229 9.53 -15.73 18.01
CA ILE A 229 9.00 -15.51 16.69
C ILE A 229 7.88 -14.49 16.76
N VAL A 230 7.86 -13.53 15.83
CA VAL A 230 6.83 -12.50 15.79
C VAL A 230 6.10 -12.52 14.46
N SER A 231 4.81 -12.24 14.50
CA SER A 231 3.98 -11.98 13.32
C SER A 231 3.04 -10.81 13.57
N CYS A 232 2.74 -10.04 12.51
CA CYS A 232 1.85 -8.89 12.59
C CYS A 232 0.97 -8.83 11.33
N SER A 233 -0.33 -9.14 11.49
CA SER A 233 -1.32 -9.08 10.40
C SER A 233 -2.74 -9.27 10.91
N ALA A 234 -3.74 -8.94 10.07
CA ALA A 234 -5.11 -9.38 10.34
C ALA A 234 -5.20 -10.91 10.33
N VAL A 235 -5.98 -11.50 11.24
CA VAL A 235 -6.24 -12.96 11.26
C VAL A 235 -7.35 -13.29 10.28
N SER A 236 -6.97 -13.65 9.06
CA SER A 236 -7.87 -13.88 7.93
C SER A 236 -7.35 -15.00 7.03
N GLU A 237 -8.23 -15.53 6.15
CA GLU A 237 -7.87 -16.56 5.19
C GLU A 237 -6.66 -16.20 4.32
N VAL A 238 -6.53 -14.94 3.92
CA VAL A 238 -5.41 -14.47 3.10
C VAL A 238 -4.10 -14.43 3.87
N LYS A 239 -4.13 -14.09 5.16
CA LYS A 239 -2.95 -13.94 6.01
C LYS A 239 -2.49 -15.26 6.64
N ARG A 240 -3.35 -16.27 6.69
CA ARG A 240 -3.04 -17.66 7.05
C ARG A 240 -2.23 -17.79 8.36
N VAL A 241 -2.67 -17.08 9.41
CA VAL A 241 -1.99 -17.08 10.72
C VAL A 241 -2.05 -18.46 11.40
N ASP A 242 -3.02 -19.29 11.04
CA ASP A 242 -3.11 -20.71 11.38
C ASP A 242 -1.88 -21.50 10.90
N ARG A 243 -1.36 -21.22 9.70
CA ARG A 243 -0.13 -21.87 9.21
C ARG A 243 1.12 -21.43 9.97
N ILE A 244 1.12 -20.23 10.54
CA ILE A 244 2.21 -19.79 11.44
C ILE A 244 2.19 -20.64 12.71
N ARG A 245 1.01 -20.88 13.30
CA ARG A 245 0.85 -21.81 14.43
C ARG A 245 1.43 -23.19 14.10
N ASP A 246 1.06 -23.74 12.93
CA ASP A 246 1.52 -25.07 12.51
C ASP A 246 3.04 -25.12 12.32
N ALA A 247 3.63 -24.05 11.76
CA ALA A 247 5.07 -23.91 11.62
C ALA A 247 5.80 -23.81 12.99
N VAL A 248 5.19 -23.13 13.97
CA VAL A 248 5.72 -23.04 15.33
C VAL A 248 5.70 -24.40 16.01
N LEU A 249 4.63 -25.19 15.83
CA LEU A 249 4.56 -26.58 16.31
C LEU A 249 5.64 -27.46 15.69
N ALA A 250 5.80 -27.38 14.36
CA ALA A 250 6.83 -28.13 13.64
C ALA A 250 8.25 -27.69 14.05
N LEU A 251 8.50 -26.40 14.26
CA LEU A 251 9.80 -25.90 14.74
C LEU A 251 10.15 -26.43 16.14
N HIS A 252 9.18 -26.47 17.06
CA HIS A 252 9.40 -27.04 18.37
C HIS A 252 9.66 -28.54 18.29
N ALA A 253 8.99 -29.26 17.38
CA ALA A 253 9.20 -30.69 17.16
C ALA A 253 10.61 -31.03 16.60
N LEU A 254 11.28 -30.12 15.89
CA LEU A 254 12.67 -30.29 15.44
C LEU A 254 13.65 -30.31 16.61
N ASP A 255 13.41 -29.50 17.65
CA ASP A 255 14.25 -29.46 18.85
C ASP A 255 13.41 -29.09 20.08
N PRO A 256 12.78 -30.10 20.75
CA PRO A 256 11.94 -29.86 21.92
C PRO A 256 12.70 -29.35 23.17
N SER A 257 14.02 -29.41 23.16
CA SER A 257 14.82 -28.89 24.28
C SER A 257 14.91 -27.36 24.29
N ARG A 258 14.60 -26.71 23.16
CA ARG A 258 14.63 -25.24 23.01
C ARG A 258 13.21 -24.68 22.98
N PRO A 259 12.79 -23.93 24.02
CA PRO A 259 11.47 -23.33 24.05
C PRO A 259 11.27 -22.30 22.93
N VAL A 260 10.02 -22.20 22.46
CA VAL A 260 9.59 -21.27 21.43
C VAL A 260 8.51 -20.36 21.99
N ARG A 261 8.66 -19.07 21.79
CA ARG A 261 7.64 -18.08 22.06
C ARG A 261 7.15 -17.48 20.74
N TRP A 262 5.84 -17.50 20.52
CA TRP A 262 5.22 -16.83 19.39
C TRP A 262 4.36 -15.66 19.86
N VAL A 263 4.69 -14.45 19.38
CA VAL A 263 3.93 -13.23 19.64
C VAL A 263 3.22 -12.82 18.35
N HIS A 264 1.90 -12.68 18.40
CA HIS A 264 1.10 -12.23 17.27
C HIS A 264 0.38 -10.92 17.57
N PHE A 265 0.54 -9.94 16.67
CA PHE A 265 -0.18 -8.67 16.68
C PHE A 265 -1.22 -8.65 15.57
N GLY A 266 -2.45 -8.40 15.92
CA GLY A 266 -3.58 -8.25 15.02
C GLY A 266 -4.78 -9.09 15.40
N GLU A 267 -5.92 -8.68 14.89
CA GLU A 267 -7.21 -9.37 14.99
C GLU A 267 -7.82 -9.58 13.62
N GLY A 268 -8.96 -10.21 13.56
CA GLY A 268 -9.69 -10.41 12.32
C GLY A 268 -10.75 -11.50 12.44
N PRO A 269 -11.43 -11.81 11.34
CA PRO A 269 -12.56 -12.76 11.33
C PRO A 269 -12.22 -14.14 11.91
N LEU A 270 -10.96 -14.60 11.76
CA LEU A 270 -10.52 -15.92 12.22
C LEU A 270 -9.79 -15.88 13.58
N PHE A 271 -9.74 -14.72 14.25
CA PHE A 271 -9.06 -14.60 15.55
C PHE A 271 -9.65 -15.48 16.65
N PRO A 272 -10.98 -15.65 16.78
CA PRO A 272 -11.55 -16.56 17.78
C PRO A 272 -11.11 -18.02 17.58
N GLN A 273 -11.09 -18.51 16.34
CA GLN A 273 -10.64 -19.86 15.99
C GLN A 273 -9.15 -20.04 16.28
N LEU A 274 -8.32 -19.04 15.95
CA LEU A 274 -6.91 -19.05 16.27
C LEU A 274 -6.69 -19.16 17.79
N ARG A 275 -7.40 -18.34 18.58
CA ARG A 275 -7.29 -18.33 20.04
C ARG A 275 -7.67 -19.67 20.65
N GLU A 276 -8.70 -20.33 20.15
CA GLU A 276 -9.09 -21.68 20.59
C GLU A 276 -8.01 -22.72 20.24
N SER A 277 -7.43 -22.62 19.05
CA SER A 277 -6.44 -23.58 18.54
C SER A 277 -5.10 -23.57 19.28
N VAL A 278 -4.81 -22.54 20.07
CA VAL A 278 -3.57 -22.43 20.86
C VAL A 278 -3.75 -22.74 22.34
N LEU A 279 -4.96 -23.15 22.79
CA LEU A 279 -5.22 -23.50 24.20
C LEU A 279 -4.55 -24.81 24.66
N SER A 280 -4.21 -25.69 23.72
CA SER A 280 -3.69 -27.03 23.99
C SER A 280 -2.39 -27.30 23.24
N LEU A 281 -1.39 -26.44 23.45
CA LEU A 281 -0.07 -26.60 22.86
C LEU A 281 0.86 -27.45 23.73
N PRO A 282 1.85 -28.13 23.13
CA PRO A 282 2.86 -28.86 23.86
C PRO A 282 3.63 -27.98 24.86
N PRO A 283 4.12 -28.56 25.98
CA PRO A 283 5.05 -27.86 26.87
C PRO A 283 6.27 -27.35 26.07
N GLY A 284 6.74 -26.16 26.39
CA GLY A 284 7.87 -25.53 25.69
C GLY A 284 7.44 -24.59 24.56
N ILE A 285 6.14 -24.47 24.28
CA ILE A 285 5.59 -23.42 23.37
C ILE A 285 4.77 -22.41 24.17
N GLU A 286 5.15 -21.15 24.10
CA GLU A 286 4.39 -20.02 24.63
C GLU A 286 3.78 -19.22 23.48
N VAL A 287 2.49 -18.87 23.58
CA VAL A 287 1.79 -18.03 22.58
C VAL A 287 1.18 -16.80 23.25
N ASP A 288 1.52 -15.63 22.71
CA ASP A 288 1.04 -14.33 23.15
C ASP A 288 0.25 -13.67 22.00
N LEU A 289 -1.07 -13.81 22.00
CA LEU A 289 -1.98 -13.20 21.02
C LEU A 289 -2.44 -11.84 21.54
N ARG A 290 -1.83 -10.77 21.05
CA ARG A 290 -2.04 -9.39 21.55
C ARG A 290 -3.24 -8.67 20.96
N GLY A 291 -3.90 -9.28 19.98
CA GLY A 291 -5.05 -8.65 19.33
C GLY A 291 -4.69 -7.38 18.56
N GLN A 292 -5.71 -6.57 18.27
CA GLN A 292 -5.51 -5.28 17.58
C GLN A 292 -4.90 -4.27 18.55
N VAL A 293 -3.71 -3.77 18.22
CA VAL A 293 -2.98 -2.77 18.98
C VAL A 293 -2.55 -1.60 18.08
N PRO A 294 -2.26 -0.42 18.65
CA PRO A 294 -1.63 0.66 17.89
C PRO A 294 -0.26 0.24 17.34
N ASN A 295 0.12 0.73 16.16
CA ASN A 295 1.42 0.42 15.55
C ASN A 295 2.60 0.77 16.47
N ALA A 296 2.50 1.86 17.25
CA ALA A 296 3.51 2.22 18.25
C ALA A 296 3.78 1.11 19.29
N THR A 297 2.77 0.28 19.62
CA THR A 297 2.94 -0.87 20.52
C THR A 297 3.76 -1.99 19.85
N VAL A 298 3.56 -2.19 18.55
CA VAL A 298 4.35 -3.16 17.76
C VAL A 298 5.81 -2.69 17.69
N SER A 299 6.02 -1.42 17.34
CA SER A 299 7.36 -0.82 17.29
C SER A 299 8.07 -0.88 18.64
N ALA A 300 7.39 -0.55 19.74
CA ALA A 300 7.95 -0.65 21.08
C ALA A 300 8.36 -2.09 21.44
N PHE A 301 7.62 -3.10 20.98
CA PHE A 301 8.03 -4.48 21.15
C PHE A 301 9.30 -4.82 20.35
N TYR A 302 9.41 -4.36 19.09
CA TYR A 302 10.62 -4.56 18.29
C TYR A 302 11.85 -3.86 18.91
N GLU A 303 11.66 -2.68 19.51
CA GLU A 303 12.70 -1.92 20.20
C GLU A 303 13.31 -2.66 21.40
N THR A 304 12.59 -3.60 22.02
CA THR A 304 13.15 -4.42 23.11
C THR A 304 14.30 -5.31 22.65
N GLY A 305 14.41 -5.58 21.34
CA GLY A 305 15.37 -6.55 20.79
C GLY A 305 15.03 -8.01 21.08
N ALA A 306 13.84 -8.30 21.61
CA ALA A 306 13.41 -9.65 21.99
C ALA A 306 12.96 -10.51 20.78
N ALA A 307 12.70 -9.92 19.62
CA ALA A 307 12.28 -10.66 18.44
C ALA A 307 13.50 -11.27 17.71
N ASP A 308 13.53 -12.59 17.57
CA ASP A 308 14.59 -13.31 16.84
C ASP A 308 14.29 -13.46 15.36
N ALA A 309 13.01 -13.65 14.99
CA ALA A 309 12.55 -13.77 13.62
C ALA A 309 11.13 -13.21 13.45
N PHE A 310 10.86 -12.65 12.29
CA PHE A 310 9.51 -12.27 11.85
C PHE A 310 8.98 -13.29 10.85
N VAL A 311 7.69 -13.63 10.91
CA VAL A 311 7.08 -14.60 10.00
C VAL A 311 5.82 -14.04 9.34
N ASN A 312 5.72 -14.24 8.00
CA ASN A 312 4.56 -13.88 7.19
C ASN A 312 4.26 -14.97 6.17
N LEU A 313 3.20 -15.73 6.37
CA LEU A 313 2.81 -16.84 5.48
C LEU A 313 1.56 -16.51 4.64
N SER A 314 1.40 -15.27 4.25
CA SER A 314 0.26 -14.81 3.46
C SER A 314 0.12 -15.57 2.13
N ALA A 315 -1.12 -15.86 1.73
CA ALA A 315 -1.41 -16.43 0.40
C ALA A 315 -1.20 -15.39 -0.71
N SER A 316 -1.18 -14.12 -0.38
CA SER A 316 -1.02 -13.03 -1.33
C SER A 316 -0.70 -11.72 -0.63
N GLU A 317 0.26 -11.01 -1.19
CA GLU A 317 0.64 -9.65 -0.81
C GLU A 317 0.70 -8.71 -2.03
N GLY A 318 0.61 -7.40 -1.78
CA GLY A 318 1.15 -6.42 -2.70
C GLY A 318 2.62 -6.20 -2.35
N VAL A 319 2.84 -5.34 -1.34
CA VAL A 319 4.13 -5.20 -0.67
C VAL A 319 3.85 -5.17 0.84
N PRO A 320 4.31 -6.16 1.60
CA PRO A 320 3.92 -6.31 3.01
C PRO A 320 4.62 -5.28 3.91
N VAL A 321 3.89 -4.26 4.36
CA VAL A 321 4.42 -3.19 5.21
C VAL A 321 4.90 -3.74 6.55
N SER A 322 4.25 -4.75 7.12
CA SER A 322 4.69 -5.38 8.36
C SER A 322 6.07 -6.03 8.26
N ILE A 323 6.47 -6.50 7.07
CA ILE A 323 7.85 -6.96 6.81
C ILE A 323 8.80 -5.76 6.77
N MET A 324 8.42 -4.66 6.11
CA MET A 324 9.24 -3.43 6.11
C MET A 324 9.48 -2.91 7.52
N GLU A 325 8.45 -2.96 8.36
CA GLU A 325 8.54 -2.60 9.77
C GLU A 325 9.50 -3.52 10.54
N ALA A 326 9.41 -4.85 10.34
CA ALA A 326 10.29 -5.79 11.02
C ALA A 326 11.77 -5.60 10.61
N ILE A 327 12.05 -5.45 9.30
CA ILE A 327 13.43 -5.27 8.81
C ILE A 327 14.03 -3.91 9.20
N ALA A 328 13.20 -2.90 9.49
CA ALA A 328 13.66 -1.62 10.04
C ALA A 328 14.33 -1.78 11.42
N PHE A 329 13.91 -2.79 12.18
CA PHE A 329 14.47 -3.16 13.48
C PHE A 329 15.52 -4.28 13.38
N ASP A 330 16.01 -4.56 12.18
CA ASP A 330 17.00 -5.60 11.89
C ASP A 330 16.53 -7.03 12.23
N ILE A 331 15.22 -7.29 12.19
CA ILE A 331 14.63 -8.61 12.45
C ILE A 331 14.61 -9.41 11.13
N PRO A 332 15.28 -10.57 11.03
CA PRO A 332 15.22 -11.40 9.83
C PRO A 332 13.85 -12.06 9.68
N VAL A 333 13.51 -12.36 8.44
CA VAL A 333 12.15 -12.71 8.04
C VAL A 333 12.10 -14.09 7.41
N VAL A 334 11.07 -14.87 7.75
CA VAL A 334 10.63 -16.02 6.96
C VAL A 334 9.28 -15.69 6.34
N ALA A 335 9.18 -15.74 5.02
CA ALA A 335 7.95 -15.34 4.34
C ALA A 335 7.65 -16.20 3.11
N THR A 336 6.37 -16.23 2.72
CA THR A 336 5.96 -16.84 1.45
C THR A 336 6.36 -15.95 0.26
N ALA A 337 6.84 -16.58 -0.81
CA ALA A 337 7.24 -15.93 -2.08
C ALA A 337 6.00 -15.53 -2.90
N VAL A 338 5.28 -14.49 -2.47
CA VAL A 338 4.06 -14.01 -3.14
C VAL A 338 4.08 -12.50 -3.37
N GLY A 339 3.62 -12.05 -4.56
CA GLY A 339 3.60 -10.64 -4.95
C GLY A 339 4.96 -9.98 -4.76
N GLY A 340 5.01 -8.78 -4.19
CA GLY A 340 6.26 -8.04 -3.94
C GLY A 340 7.07 -8.53 -2.73
N THR A 341 6.72 -9.63 -2.06
CA THR A 341 7.50 -10.17 -0.92
C THR A 341 8.94 -10.52 -1.32
N PRO A 342 9.23 -11.16 -2.49
CA PRO A 342 10.60 -11.47 -2.91
C PRO A 342 11.49 -10.24 -3.16
N GLU A 343 10.89 -9.05 -3.28
CA GLU A 343 11.66 -7.81 -3.39
C GLU A 343 12.23 -7.34 -2.04
N ILE A 344 11.68 -7.85 -0.93
CA ILE A 344 12.07 -7.47 0.44
C ILE A 344 12.83 -8.60 1.13
N VAL A 345 12.38 -9.84 0.93
CA VAL A 345 12.86 -11.02 1.65
C VAL A 345 13.61 -11.94 0.71
N GLY A 346 14.73 -12.46 1.18
CA GLY A 346 15.51 -13.48 0.49
C GLY A 346 16.92 -13.57 1.05
N PRO A 347 17.58 -14.74 0.90
CA PRO A 347 18.95 -14.95 1.37
C PRO A 347 19.95 -14.05 0.64
N GLU A 348 19.75 -13.81 -0.65
CA GLU A 348 20.59 -12.92 -1.48
C GLU A 348 20.48 -11.46 -1.02
N LEU A 349 19.33 -11.06 -0.47
CA LEU A 349 19.09 -9.75 0.12
C LEU A 349 19.57 -9.66 1.57
N ARG A 350 20.03 -10.77 2.14
CA ARG A 350 20.43 -10.92 3.54
C ARG A 350 19.33 -10.53 4.53
N THR A 351 18.07 -10.68 4.13
CA THR A 351 16.91 -10.28 4.94
C THR A 351 16.17 -11.45 5.58
N GLY A 352 16.44 -12.68 5.14
CA GLY A 352 15.81 -13.88 5.64
C GLY A 352 15.60 -14.94 4.55
N GLU A 353 14.61 -15.81 4.74
CA GLU A 353 14.32 -16.95 3.88
C GLU A 353 12.92 -16.84 3.26
N LEU A 354 12.82 -17.30 2.00
CA LEU A 354 11.54 -17.44 1.29
C LEU A 354 11.14 -18.91 1.23
N VAL A 355 9.84 -19.13 1.38
CA VAL A 355 9.22 -20.44 1.19
C VAL A 355 8.12 -20.35 0.13
N ASP A 356 7.79 -21.47 -0.49
CA ASP A 356 6.69 -21.54 -1.45
C ASP A 356 5.36 -21.17 -0.78
N ALA A 357 4.43 -20.61 -1.58
CA ALA A 357 3.12 -20.19 -1.08
C ALA A 357 2.37 -21.28 -0.31
N ASP A 358 2.52 -22.55 -0.73
CA ASP A 358 1.86 -23.70 -0.13
C ASP A 358 2.83 -24.66 0.59
N ALA A 359 4.00 -24.14 1.00
CA ALA A 359 5.00 -24.92 1.73
C ALA A 359 4.40 -25.63 2.94
N HIS A 360 4.77 -26.91 3.14
CA HIS A 360 4.39 -27.67 4.32
C HIS A 360 4.96 -27.03 5.60
N PRO A 361 4.30 -27.12 6.77
CA PRO A 361 4.80 -26.56 8.01
C PRO A 361 6.24 -26.95 8.37
N ASP A 362 6.68 -28.16 8.04
CA ASP A 362 8.07 -28.63 8.28
C ASP A 362 9.09 -27.85 7.45
N VAL A 363 8.74 -27.47 6.21
CA VAL A 363 9.60 -26.63 5.36
C VAL A 363 9.74 -25.24 5.96
N VAL A 364 8.63 -24.67 6.42
CA VAL A 364 8.63 -23.37 7.11
C VAL A 364 9.44 -23.43 8.40
N ALA A 365 9.27 -24.51 9.18
CA ALA A 365 10.03 -24.77 10.42
C ALA A 365 11.54 -24.85 10.15
N THR A 366 11.95 -25.53 9.06
CA THR A 366 13.34 -25.61 8.64
C THR A 366 13.90 -24.24 8.28
N ALA A 367 13.15 -23.43 7.55
CA ALA A 367 13.54 -22.04 7.22
C ALA A 367 13.64 -21.17 8.49
N LEU A 368 12.70 -21.32 9.44
CA LEU A 368 12.76 -20.64 10.73
C LEU A 368 13.98 -21.06 11.54
N ALA A 369 14.29 -22.37 11.61
CA ALA A 369 15.49 -22.88 12.27
C ALA A 369 16.77 -22.30 11.64
N ALA A 370 16.84 -22.27 10.32
CA ALA A 370 17.97 -21.70 9.60
C ALA A 370 18.20 -20.21 9.96
N VAL A 371 17.12 -19.43 10.04
CA VAL A 371 17.18 -18.01 10.43
C VAL A 371 17.60 -17.86 11.90
N LEU A 372 16.99 -18.62 12.80
CA LEU A 372 17.21 -18.53 14.24
C LEU A 372 18.61 -18.99 14.68
N ASP A 373 19.15 -19.98 14.00
CA ASP A 373 20.46 -20.59 14.30
C ASP A 373 21.61 -20.01 13.47
N ALA A 374 21.30 -19.05 12.60
CA ALA A 374 22.30 -18.39 11.75
C ALA A 374 23.39 -17.69 12.58
N PRO A 375 24.66 -17.77 12.19
CA PRO A 375 25.72 -16.96 12.79
C PRO A 375 25.40 -15.46 12.74
N SER A 376 25.90 -14.72 13.71
CA SER A 376 25.75 -13.26 13.73
C SER A 376 26.30 -12.63 12.45
N GLY A 377 25.54 -11.73 11.83
CA GLY A 377 25.91 -11.04 10.60
C GLY A 377 25.57 -11.80 9.31
N THR A 378 24.98 -13.01 9.38
CA THR A 378 24.43 -13.70 8.20
C THR A 378 23.33 -12.87 7.56
N TYR A 379 22.39 -12.41 8.36
CA TYR A 379 21.34 -11.48 7.93
C TYR A 379 21.63 -10.07 8.42
N ALA A 380 21.29 -9.08 7.60
CA ALA A 380 21.37 -7.65 7.87
C ALA A 380 20.16 -6.95 7.24
N PRO A 381 18.93 -7.30 7.64
CA PRO A 381 17.71 -6.84 6.97
C PRO A 381 17.55 -5.32 7.02
N ARG A 382 18.09 -4.66 8.03
CA ARG A 382 18.07 -3.20 8.12
C ARG A 382 18.78 -2.51 6.96
N GLU A 383 19.86 -3.07 6.43
CA GLU A 383 20.55 -2.52 5.25
C GLU A 383 19.59 -2.38 4.06
N ARG A 384 18.73 -3.39 3.86
CA ARG A 384 17.70 -3.36 2.82
C ARG A 384 16.64 -2.31 3.09
N TRP A 385 16.19 -2.18 4.35
CA TRP A 385 15.24 -1.13 4.74
C TRP A 385 15.82 0.27 4.49
N GLU A 386 17.04 0.54 4.94
CA GLU A 386 17.70 1.84 4.73
C GLU A 386 17.86 2.19 3.26
N ALA A 387 18.14 1.21 2.41
CA ALA A 387 18.33 1.43 0.98
C ALA A 387 17.00 1.75 0.26
N GLU A 388 15.92 0.98 0.55
CA GLU A 388 14.75 0.94 -0.30
C GLU A 388 13.41 1.21 0.41
N TYR A 389 13.32 1.04 1.75
CA TYR A 389 12.05 1.02 2.48
C TYR A 389 11.98 2.00 3.66
N ASP A 390 12.97 2.86 3.88
CA ASP A 390 12.86 3.98 4.82
C ASP A 390 11.80 4.96 4.32
N ALA A 391 10.74 5.19 5.11
CA ALA A 391 9.61 6.04 4.76
C ALA A 391 10.02 7.48 4.44
N ARG A 392 11.05 8.02 5.09
CA ARG A 392 11.57 9.36 4.81
C ARG A 392 12.15 9.44 3.39
N ARG A 393 12.90 8.42 2.98
CA ARG A 393 13.51 8.34 1.65
C ARG A 393 12.49 8.01 0.56
N THR A 394 11.60 7.06 0.82
CA THR A 394 10.57 6.68 -0.16
C THR A 394 9.57 7.81 -0.38
N GLY A 395 9.16 8.52 0.67
CA GLY A 395 8.32 9.71 0.58
C GLY A 395 8.97 10.84 -0.24
N ALA A 396 10.25 11.13 0.03
CA ALA A 396 11.00 12.14 -0.72
C ALA A 396 11.14 11.77 -2.21
N ARG A 397 11.43 10.49 -2.53
CA ARG A 397 11.49 9.99 -3.92
C ARG A 397 10.13 10.09 -4.62
N ALA A 398 9.04 9.74 -3.93
CA ALA A 398 7.69 9.87 -4.47
C ALA A 398 7.33 11.34 -4.76
N ALA A 399 7.61 12.24 -3.82
CA ALA A 399 7.39 13.67 -3.99
C ALA A 399 8.21 14.26 -5.17
N GLU A 400 9.44 13.79 -5.38
CA GLU A 400 10.26 14.16 -6.53
C GLU A 400 9.65 13.66 -7.84
N LEU A 401 9.22 12.40 -7.90
CA LEU A 401 8.55 11.83 -9.08
C LEU A 401 7.29 12.61 -9.45
N VAL A 402 6.52 13.08 -8.48
CA VAL A 402 5.29 13.84 -8.69
C VAL A 402 5.62 15.29 -9.11
N SER A 403 6.51 15.98 -8.40
CA SER A 403 6.85 17.39 -8.65
C SER A 403 7.60 17.61 -9.97
N SER A 404 8.40 16.66 -10.43
CA SER A 404 9.12 16.73 -11.71
C SER A 404 8.22 16.95 -12.92
N LEU A 405 6.93 16.66 -12.79
CA LEU A 405 5.95 16.90 -13.86
C LEU A 405 5.41 18.34 -13.89
N ALA A 406 5.48 19.08 -12.79
CA ALA A 406 5.20 20.50 -12.76
C ALA A 406 6.29 21.28 -13.51
N ASP A 407 7.58 20.94 -13.29
CA ASP A 407 8.73 21.63 -13.87
C ASP A 407 8.91 21.36 -15.37
N GLY A 408 8.55 20.16 -15.84
CA GLY A 408 8.79 19.71 -17.22
C GLY A 408 7.96 20.44 -18.29
N ARG A 409 6.80 21.02 -17.94
CA ARG A 409 5.95 21.77 -18.87
C ARG A 409 6.21 23.28 -18.86
N GLY A 410 6.72 23.83 -17.77
CA GLY A 410 7.20 25.22 -17.73
C GLY A 410 8.30 25.46 -18.74
N ARG A 411 9.23 24.50 -18.91
CA ARG A 411 10.32 24.58 -19.89
C ARG A 411 9.86 24.46 -21.36
N ARG A 412 8.71 23.80 -21.64
CA ARG A 412 8.16 23.69 -23.00
C ARG A 412 7.35 24.96 -23.42
N ARG A 413 6.71 25.67 -22.47
CA ARG A 413 5.99 26.94 -22.74
C ARG A 413 6.91 28.12 -22.92
N GLY A 414 8.15 28.10 -22.39
CA GLY A 414 9.16 29.14 -22.58
C GLY A 414 10.03 29.01 -23.86
N ARG A 415 9.75 28.00 -24.72
CA ARG A 415 10.46 27.76 -25.98
C ARG A 415 9.56 27.78 -27.22
N ALA A 416 8.30 28.24 -27.12
CA ALA A 416 7.36 28.40 -28.20
C ALA A 416 7.08 29.90 -28.48
#